data_6b7d7000c8a286c40b2c0854019c3818
#
_entry.id   6b7d7000c8a286c40b2c0854019c3818
#
_cell.length_a   1.000
_cell.length_b   1.000
_cell.length_c   1.000
_cell.angle_alpha   90.00
_cell.angle_beta   90.00
_cell.angle_gamma   90.00
#
_symmetry.space_group_name_H-M   'P 1'
#
loop_
_entity.id
_entity.type
_entity.pdbx_description
1 polymer ?
#
loop_
_entity_poly.entity_id
_entity_poly.type
_entity_poly.pdbx_seq_one_letter_code
_entity_poly.pdbx_strand_id
1 'polypeptide(L)'
;MSECTCHKNYTLDTLIPKVGVITDIRQETPDVKTFRVNAPEGGKLFEHMPGRCAMVCAPGVSEGMFSITSSPTNKEYQEFSIKKCGALTDYLHSLQVGDEITVRGPYGNHFPVEDKLKGKNLLFIAGGIGLAPLRSVINYVLDNRADYGTVDILYGSRSADDLVQLKEIQEVWMKAEGVNVYLTIDREQEGWDGHVGFVPSYLKEIGFDTNKTALVCGPPIMIKFVLAGLEELGFSREQVYTTLELRMKCGIGKCGRCNIGSKYVCKDGPVFRCDEIDELPAEY
;
A
#
# COMPACT_ATOMS: atom_id res chain seq x y z
N MET A 1 30.22 20.95 13.00
CA MET A 1 28.79 20.91 13.35
C MET A 1 28.06 20.43 12.12
N SER A 2 27.73 19.15 12.06
CA SER A 2 26.98 18.58 10.93
C SER A 2 25.53 19.11 11.01
N GLU A 3 25.08 19.79 9.99
CA GLU A 3 23.69 20.23 9.88
C GLU A 3 22.77 19.01 9.95
N CYS A 4 21.89 19.01 10.91
CA CYS A 4 20.88 17.98 11.08
C CYS A 4 19.92 18.04 9.88
N THR A 5 19.98 17.03 9.01
CA THR A 5 19.13 16.89 7.82
C THR A 5 17.65 16.57 8.15
N CYS A 6 17.27 16.62 9.44
CA CYS A 6 15.94 16.25 9.91
C CYS A 6 14.81 17.26 9.63
N HIS A 7 15.09 18.38 8.93
CA HIS A 7 14.09 19.43 8.68
C HIS A 7 13.53 19.47 7.26
N LYS A 8 13.91 18.52 6.39
CA LYS A 8 13.40 18.50 5.03
C LYS A 8 12.18 17.56 4.97
N ASN A 9 10.96 18.08 4.93
CA ASN A 9 9.79 17.50 4.23
C ASN A 9 8.41 17.65 4.89
N TYR A 10 8.25 18.38 6.01
CA TYR A 10 6.91 18.69 6.49
C TYR A 10 6.71 20.20 6.52
N THR A 11 5.99 20.70 5.55
CA THR A 11 5.46 22.07 5.62
C THR A 11 4.30 22.08 6.62
N LEU A 12 4.02 23.23 7.23
CA LEU A 12 2.84 23.41 8.10
C LEU A 12 1.55 22.95 7.39
N ASP A 13 1.52 23.04 6.06
CA ASP A 13 0.40 22.64 5.21
C ASP A 13 0.03 21.14 5.36
N THR A 14 1.01 20.25 5.62
CA THR A 14 0.72 18.81 5.80
C THR A 14 -0.01 18.49 7.12
N LEU A 15 -0.03 19.40 8.07
CA LEU A 15 -0.73 19.24 9.34
C LEU A 15 -2.16 19.81 9.32
N ILE A 16 -2.46 20.66 8.36
CA ILE A 16 -3.78 21.29 8.22
C ILE A 16 -4.69 20.31 7.50
N PRO A 17 -5.80 19.85 8.14
CA PRO A 17 -6.77 19.01 7.47
C PRO A 17 -7.44 19.78 6.33
N LYS A 18 -7.52 19.13 5.17
CA LYS A 18 -8.25 19.60 4.00
C LYS A 18 -9.60 18.90 3.95
N VAL A 19 -10.65 19.63 3.62
CA VAL A 19 -11.96 19.02 3.37
C VAL A 19 -11.91 18.26 2.06
N GLY A 20 -12.40 17.03 2.10
CA GLY A 20 -12.56 16.18 0.94
C GLY A 20 -14.00 15.72 0.81
N VAL A 21 -14.54 15.78 -0.40
CA VAL A 21 -15.87 15.29 -0.74
C VAL A 21 -15.75 13.88 -1.29
N ILE A 22 -16.53 12.96 -0.77
CA ILE A 22 -16.62 11.59 -1.30
C ILE A 22 -17.42 11.64 -2.61
N THR A 23 -16.77 11.32 -3.73
CA THR A 23 -17.39 11.38 -5.06
C THR A 23 -17.72 10.01 -5.64
N ASP A 24 -17.14 8.94 -5.08
CA ASP A 24 -17.45 7.56 -5.44
C ASP A 24 -17.13 6.62 -4.27
N ILE A 25 -17.93 5.56 -4.15
CA ILE A 25 -17.71 4.48 -3.16
C ILE A 25 -17.87 3.15 -3.87
N ARG A 26 -16.80 2.35 -3.88
CA ARG A 26 -16.85 0.99 -4.40
C ARG A 26 -16.78 -0.02 -3.25
N GLN A 27 -17.74 -0.93 -3.21
CA GLN A 27 -17.66 -2.10 -2.34
C GLN A 27 -16.70 -3.10 -2.99
N GLU A 28 -15.56 -3.33 -2.35
CA GLU A 28 -14.54 -4.26 -2.86
C GLU A 28 -14.78 -5.68 -2.33
N THR A 29 -14.97 -5.79 -1.04
CA THR A 29 -15.27 -7.04 -0.31
C THR A 29 -16.33 -6.76 0.76
N PRO A 30 -16.88 -7.75 1.46
CA PRO A 30 -17.87 -7.51 2.52
C PRO A 30 -17.41 -6.51 3.60
N ASP A 31 -16.10 -6.40 3.84
CA ASP A 31 -15.51 -5.55 4.87
C ASP A 31 -14.54 -4.47 4.35
N VAL A 32 -14.38 -4.32 3.02
CA VAL A 32 -13.54 -3.27 2.41
C VAL A 32 -14.33 -2.41 1.44
N LYS A 33 -14.21 -1.11 1.60
CA LYS A 33 -14.68 -0.10 0.63
C LYS A 33 -13.52 0.73 0.13
N THR A 34 -13.55 1.09 -1.15
CA THR A 34 -12.68 2.12 -1.72
C THR A 34 -13.46 3.40 -1.89
N PHE A 35 -12.98 4.45 -1.23
CA PHE A 35 -13.54 5.80 -1.27
C PHE A 35 -12.72 6.65 -2.22
N ARG A 36 -13.40 7.29 -3.18
CA ARG A 36 -12.81 8.33 -4.00
C ARG A 36 -13.12 9.67 -3.39
N VAL A 37 -12.09 10.49 -3.22
CA VAL A 37 -12.17 11.77 -2.52
C VAL A 37 -11.56 12.87 -3.40
N ASN A 38 -12.30 13.95 -3.57
CA ASN A 38 -11.90 15.14 -4.30
C ASN A 38 -11.84 16.35 -3.36
N ALA A 39 -11.05 17.36 -3.73
CA ALA A 39 -11.22 18.68 -3.13
C ALA A 39 -12.59 19.26 -3.50
N PRO A 40 -13.20 20.12 -2.66
CA PRO A 40 -14.51 20.70 -2.94
C PRO A 40 -14.60 21.43 -4.28
N GLU A 41 -13.49 22.06 -4.71
CA GLU A 41 -13.33 22.72 -5.99
C GLU A 41 -13.00 21.79 -7.16
N GLY A 42 -12.89 20.49 -6.88
CA GLY A 42 -12.42 19.46 -7.82
C GLY A 42 -10.93 19.19 -7.73
N GLY A 43 -10.49 18.09 -8.34
CA GLY A 43 -9.11 17.64 -8.30
C GLY A 43 -8.74 16.92 -7.01
N LYS A 44 -7.47 16.58 -6.86
CA LYS A 44 -6.95 15.92 -5.66
C LYS A 44 -6.61 16.89 -4.54
N LEU A 45 -6.60 16.41 -3.30
CA LEU A 45 -6.34 17.22 -2.11
C LEU A 45 -4.89 17.68 -2.01
N PHE A 46 -3.95 16.85 -2.45
CA PHE A 46 -2.50 17.13 -2.44
C PHE A 46 -1.74 16.17 -3.36
N GLU A 47 -0.53 16.59 -3.73
CA GLU A 47 0.40 15.72 -4.47
C GLU A 47 0.99 14.65 -3.53
N HIS A 48 1.20 13.45 -4.07
CA HIS A 48 1.82 12.35 -3.33
C HIS A 48 2.66 11.48 -4.25
N MET A 49 3.46 10.59 -3.65
CA MET A 49 4.19 9.52 -4.32
C MET A 49 3.66 8.16 -3.87
N PRO A 50 3.85 7.07 -4.65
CA PRO A 50 3.30 5.76 -4.33
C PRO A 50 3.87 5.19 -3.03
N GLY A 51 3.01 4.67 -2.15
CA GLY A 51 3.39 4.15 -0.84
C GLY A 51 3.22 5.15 0.30
N ARG A 52 2.95 6.43 -0.01
CA ARG A 52 2.59 7.41 1.03
C ARG A 52 1.21 7.16 1.59
N CYS A 53 1.01 7.64 2.80
CA CYS A 53 -0.25 7.55 3.52
C CYS A 53 -0.76 8.94 3.93
N ALA A 54 -2.03 9.00 4.29
CA ALA A 54 -2.68 10.20 4.79
C ALA A 54 -3.54 9.87 6.01
N MET A 55 -3.74 10.87 6.84
CA MET A 55 -4.63 10.78 7.99
C MET A 55 -6.04 11.15 7.55
N VAL A 56 -6.92 10.18 7.50
CA VAL A 56 -8.36 10.40 7.26
C VAL A 56 -9.06 10.58 8.58
N CYS A 57 -9.81 11.64 8.70
CA CYS A 57 -10.50 12.02 9.92
C CYS A 57 -12.01 12.11 9.66
N ALA A 58 -12.77 11.51 10.56
CA ALA A 58 -14.20 11.70 10.70
C ALA A 58 -14.44 12.67 11.86
N PRO A 59 -14.89 13.92 11.61
CA PRO A 59 -15.09 14.92 12.65
C PRO A 59 -16.00 14.40 13.77
N GLY A 60 -15.57 14.56 15.01
CA GLY A 60 -16.30 14.08 16.18
C GLY A 60 -16.16 12.59 16.49
N VAL A 61 -15.52 11.81 15.63
CA VAL A 61 -15.30 10.37 15.84
C VAL A 61 -13.84 10.06 16.13
N SER A 62 -12.96 10.17 15.14
CA SER A 62 -11.52 9.89 15.27
C SER A 62 -10.77 10.19 13.97
N GLU A 63 -9.46 9.95 13.98
CA GLU A 63 -8.61 9.93 12.80
C GLU A 63 -7.77 8.65 12.72
N GLY A 64 -7.46 8.22 11.51
CA GLY A 64 -6.63 7.04 11.23
C GLY A 64 -5.74 7.23 10.02
N MET A 65 -4.59 6.55 10.03
CA MET A 65 -3.66 6.55 8.91
C MET A 65 -4.07 5.48 7.89
N PHE A 66 -4.20 5.89 6.63
CA PHE A 66 -4.52 5.00 5.52
C PHE A 66 -3.57 5.27 4.35
N SER A 67 -3.23 4.21 3.64
CA SER A 67 -2.47 4.34 2.39
C SER A 67 -3.28 5.06 1.33
N ILE A 68 -2.63 5.92 0.56
CA ILE A 68 -3.22 6.51 -0.64
C ILE A 68 -3.11 5.46 -1.74
N THR A 69 -4.24 4.97 -2.23
CA THR A 69 -4.29 3.81 -3.11
C THR A 69 -4.39 4.15 -4.59
N SER A 70 -4.76 5.39 -4.92
CA SER A 70 -4.71 5.90 -6.30
C SER A 70 -3.29 6.12 -6.78
N SER A 71 -3.05 5.99 -8.08
CA SER A 71 -1.79 6.39 -8.71
C SER A 71 -1.56 7.90 -8.54
N PRO A 72 -0.33 8.37 -8.26
CA PRO A 72 -0.01 9.80 -8.22
C PRO A 72 -0.09 10.46 -9.61
N THR A 73 -0.08 9.70 -10.69
CA THR A 73 -0.30 10.19 -12.07
C THR A 73 -1.71 10.71 -12.27
N ASN A 74 -2.69 10.16 -11.52
CA ASN A 74 -4.04 10.68 -11.49
C ASN A 74 -4.06 12.07 -10.85
N LYS A 75 -4.61 13.06 -11.56
CA LYS A 75 -4.69 14.46 -11.10
C LYS A 75 -6.08 14.84 -10.59
N GLU A 76 -7.05 13.95 -10.76
CA GLU A 76 -8.46 14.24 -10.56
C GLU A 76 -8.94 13.98 -9.13
N TYR A 77 -8.43 12.93 -8.48
CA TYR A 77 -8.89 12.48 -7.18
C TYR A 77 -7.83 11.71 -6.40
N GLN A 78 -8.11 11.44 -5.15
CA GLN A 78 -7.40 10.46 -4.33
C GLN A 78 -8.34 9.33 -3.91
N GLU A 79 -7.80 8.12 -3.75
CA GLU A 79 -8.58 6.96 -3.28
C GLU A 79 -7.95 6.36 -2.04
N PHE A 80 -8.83 5.83 -1.18
CA PHE A 80 -8.48 5.14 0.05
C PHE A 80 -9.30 3.84 0.12
N SER A 81 -8.62 2.69 0.14
CA SER A 81 -9.27 1.40 0.38
C SER A 81 -9.21 1.11 1.87
N ILE A 82 -10.37 1.08 2.51
CA ILE A 82 -10.50 1.05 3.97
C ILE A 82 -11.24 -0.21 4.40
N LYS A 83 -10.55 -1.01 5.22
CA LYS A 83 -11.15 -2.18 5.87
C LYS A 83 -11.90 -1.76 7.12
N LYS A 84 -13.11 -2.29 7.29
CA LYS A 84 -13.95 -2.11 8.46
C LYS A 84 -13.38 -2.86 9.66
N CYS A 85 -12.91 -2.15 10.69
CA CYS A 85 -12.26 -2.77 11.85
C CYS A 85 -12.32 -1.93 13.14
N GLY A 86 -13.31 -1.07 13.32
CA GLY A 86 -13.51 -0.29 14.53
C GLY A 86 -14.23 1.03 14.28
N ALA A 87 -14.46 1.81 15.33
CA ALA A 87 -15.37 2.96 15.35
C ALA A 87 -15.17 3.96 14.19
N LEU A 88 -13.90 4.35 13.89
CA LEU A 88 -13.63 5.24 12.76
C LEU A 88 -14.04 4.60 11.44
N THR A 89 -13.61 3.37 11.19
CA THR A 89 -13.89 2.69 9.92
C THR A 89 -15.36 2.29 9.79
N ASP A 90 -16.04 1.97 10.90
CA ASP A 90 -17.49 1.74 10.92
C ASP A 90 -18.25 3.00 10.50
N TYR A 91 -17.85 4.16 11.03
CA TYR A 91 -18.41 5.45 10.62
C TYR A 91 -18.13 5.75 9.14
N LEU A 92 -16.87 5.62 8.68
CA LEU A 92 -16.52 5.85 7.29
C LEU A 92 -17.33 4.93 6.35
N HIS A 93 -17.55 3.68 6.73
CA HIS A 93 -18.37 2.75 5.95
C HIS A 93 -19.87 3.10 5.92
N SER A 94 -20.36 3.96 6.82
CA SER A 94 -21.75 4.45 6.80
C SER A 94 -21.95 5.67 5.89
N LEU A 95 -20.86 6.31 5.46
CA LEU A 95 -20.91 7.50 4.60
C LEU A 95 -21.36 7.17 3.19
N GLN A 96 -21.89 8.18 2.52
CA GLN A 96 -22.43 8.14 1.16
C GLN A 96 -21.67 9.11 0.25
N VAL A 97 -21.89 8.97 -1.05
CA VAL A 97 -21.42 9.94 -2.04
C VAL A 97 -22.04 11.31 -1.74
N GLY A 98 -21.21 12.33 -1.71
CA GLY A 98 -21.57 13.70 -1.33
C GLY A 98 -21.20 14.06 0.12
N ASP A 99 -20.93 13.07 0.98
CA ASP A 99 -20.49 13.35 2.34
C ASP A 99 -19.05 13.90 2.37
N GLU A 100 -18.74 14.66 3.42
CA GLU A 100 -17.44 15.27 3.64
C GLU A 100 -16.65 14.53 4.71
N ILE A 101 -15.36 14.39 4.46
CA ILE A 101 -14.35 13.95 5.42
C ILE A 101 -13.22 14.98 5.45
N THR A 102 -12.35 14.91 6.44
CA THR A 102 -11.12 15.69 6.38
C THR A 102 -9.90 14.79 6.24
N VAL A 103 -8.94 15.25 5.43
CA VAL A 103 -7.72 14.49 5.14
C VAL A 103 -6.50 15.41 5.31
N ARG A 104 -5.51 14.93 6.02
CA ARG A 104 -4.22 15.63 6.16
C ARG A 104 -3.06 14.74 5.75
N GLY A 105 -2.03 15.31 5.16
CA GLY A 105 -0.88 14.60 4.61
C GLY A 105 -0.30 15.29 3.38
N PRO A 106 0.45 14.57 2.53
CA PRO A 106 0.81 13.14 2.65
C PRO A 106 1.93 12.92 3.67
N TYR A 107 1.99 11.73 4.26
CA TYR A 107 2.99 11.34 5.25
C TYR A 107 3.82 10.15 4.79
N GLY A 108 4.98 10.02 5.43
CA GLY A 108 5.91 8.94 5.17
C GLY A 108 6.78 9.12 3.94
N ASN A 109 7.69 8.16 3.74
CA ASN A 109 8.46 8.02 2.53
C ASN A 109 7.61 7.33 1.42
N HIS A 110 8.23 6.88 0.36
CA HIS A 110 7.55 6.27 -0.78
C HIS A 110 8.41 5.17 -1.41
N PHE A 111 7.81 4.33 -2.24
CA PHE A 111 8.56 3.41 -3.08
C PHE A 111 9.41 4.20 -4.09
N PRO A 112 10.67 3.82 -4.30
CA PRO A 112 11.62 4.59 -5.13
C PRO A 112 11.39 4.33 -6.63
N VAL A 113 10.18 4.66 -7.13
CA VAL A 113 9.72 4.37 -8.49
C VAL A 113 10.46 5.14 -9.56
N GLU A 114 10.96 6.36 -9.25
CA GLU A 114 11.60 7.23 -10.24
C GLU A 114 13.11 6.95 -10.42
N ASP A 115 13.72 6.21 -9.48
CA ASP A 115 15.15 5.92 -9.48
C ASP A 115 15.46 4.43 -9.38
N LYS A 116 15.35 3.82 -8.20
CA LYS A 116 15.81 2.44 -7.94
C LYS A 116 14.96 1.35 -8.59
N LEU A 117 13.67 1.62 -8.82
CA LEU A 117 12.77 0.68 -9.48
C LEU A 117 12.70 0.87 -10.99
N LYS A 118 13.12 2.05 -11.50
CA LYS A 118 13.13 2.33 -12.93
C LYS A 118 14.06 1.37 -13.69
N GLY A 119 13.57 0.82 -14.80
CA GLY A 119 14.28 -0.17 -15.62
C GLY A 119 14.33 -1.57 -15.04
N LYS A 120 13.73 -1.83 -13.87
CA LYS A 120 13.74 -3.14 -13.23
C LYS A 120 12.53 -4.00 -13.63
N ASN A 121 12.72 -5.32 -13.57
CA ASN A 121 11.63 -6.26 -13.47
C ASN A 121 11.09 -6.23 -12.04
N LEU A 122 9.78 -6.21 -11.87
CA LEU A 122 9.14 -6.03 -10.57
C LEU A 122 8.32 -7.27 -10.20
N LEU A 123 8.34 -7.60 -8.90
CA LEU A 123 7.51 -8.64 -8.30
C LEU A 123 6.74 -8.03 -7.12
N PHE A 124 5.45 -7.85 -7.30
CA PHE A 124 4.56 -7.42 -6.24
C PHE A 124 3.98 -8.63 -5.50
N ILE A 125 4.08 -8.64 -4.18
CA ILE A 125 3.54 -9.72 -3.34
C ILE A 125 2.62 -9.11 -2.30
N ALA A 126 1.33 -9.44 -2.39
CA ALA A 126 0.31 -8.86 -1.54
C ALA A 126 -0.51 -9.92 -0.78
N GLY A 127 -0.97 -9.58 0.42
CA GLY A 127 -1.93 -10.37 1.18
C GLY A 127 -3.09 -9.53 1.71
N GLY A 128 -4.34 -9.92 1.38
CA GLY A 128 -5.53 -9.22 1.82
C GLY A 128 -5.52 -7.73 1.49
N ILE A 129 -5.81 -6.87 2.48
CA ILE A 129 -5.81 -5.41 2.30
C ILE A 129 -4.40 -4.83 2.05
N GLY A 130 -3.32 -5.60 2.22
CA GLY A 130 -1.96 -5.19 1.84
C GLY A 130 -1.79 -4.92 0.34
N LEU A 131 -2.75 -5.29 -0.50
CA LEU A 131 -2.79 -4.85 -1.89
C LEU A 131 -3.00 -3.33 -2.02
N ALA A 132 -3.69 -2.70 -1.09
CA ALA A 132 -4.05 -1.28 -1.13
C ALA A 132 -2.83 -0.34 -1.29
N PRO A 133 -1.77 -0.39 -0.46
CA PRO A 133 -0.57 0.42 -0.68
C PRO A 133 0.17 0.06 -1.98
N LEU A 134 0.18 -1.21 -2.38
CA LEU A 134 0.84 -1.64 -3.62
C LEU A 134 0.05 -1.22 -4.87
N ARG A 135 -1.27 -1.08 -4.79
CA ARG A 135 -2.11 -0.62 -5.92
C ARG A 135 -1.62 0.71 -6.47
N SER A 136 -1.26 1.66 -5.61
CA SER A 136 -0.72 2.96 -6.03
C SER A 136 0.56 2.81 -6.85
N VAL A 137 1.44 1.88 -6.47
CA VAL A 137 2.70 1.59 -7.17
C VAL A 137 2.43 0.85 -8.47
N ILE A 138 1.58 -0.19 -8.44
CA ILE A 138 1.24 -0.99 -9.63
C ILE A 138 0.67 -0.07 -10.71
N ASN A 139 -0.31 0.76 -10.37
CA ASN A 139 -0.91 1.68 -11.33
C ASN A 139 0.10 2.74 -11.81
N TYR A 140 0.97 3.26 -10.95
CA TYR A 140 2.06 4.15 -11.39
C TYR A 140 2.97 3.47 -12.41
N VAL A 141 3.35 2.22 -12.19
CA VAL A 141 4.17 1.41 -13.12
C VAL A 141 3.44 1.17 -14.44
N LEU A 142 2.14 0.90 -14.39
CA LEU A 142 1.32 0.72 -15.61
C LEU A 142 1.17 2.03 -16.39
N ASP A 143 0.97 3.14 -15.71
CA ASP A 143 0.88 4.48 -16.33
C ASP A 143 2.21 4.91 -16.99
N ASN A 144 3.34 4.37 -16.51
CA ASN A 144 4.69 4.62 -17.02
C ASN A 144 5.33 3.33 -17.56
N ARG A 145 4.56 2.50 -18.23
CA ARG A 145 4.90 1.11 -18.55
C ARG A 145 6.25 0.94 -19.26
N ALA A 146 6.61 1.85 -20.16
CA ALA A 146 7.86 1.84 -20.91
C ALA A 146 9.13 2.01 -20.03
N ASP A 147 8.96 2.54 -18.83
CA ASP A 147 10.05 2.77 -17.88
C ASP A 147 10.40 1.54 -17.03
N TYR A 148 9.70 0.42 -17.19
CA TYR A 148 9.86 -0.78 -16.35
C TYR A 148 9.98 -2.06 -17.21
N GLY A 149 10.62 -3.07 -16.65
CA GLY A 149 10.67 -4.42 -17.21
C GLY A 149 9.38 -5.20 -16.99
N THR A 150 9.46 -6.53 -16.89
CA THR A 150 8.30 -7.39 -16.60
C THR A 150 7.74 -7.11 -15.22
N VAL A 151 6.44 -7.30 -15.06
CA VAL A 151 5.71 -7.10 -13.79
C VAL A 151 4.99 -8.39 -13.44
N ASP A 152 5.32 -8.97 -12.30
CA ASP A 152 4.60 -10.09 -11.73
C ASP A 152 3.88 -9.63 -10.46
N ILE A 153 2.63 -10.05 -10.29
CA ILE A 153 1.79 -9.72 -9.14
C ILE A 153 1.29 -11.03 -8.54
N LEU A 154 1.83 -11.39 -7.37
CA LEU A 154 1.34 -12.49 -6.56
C LEU A 154 0.44 -11.94 -5.47
N TYR A 155 -0.84 -12.26 -5.52
CA TYR A 155 -1.82 -11.76 -4.57
C TYR A 155 -2.69 -12.88 -4.01
N GLY A 156 -2.84 -12.88 -2.69
CA GLY A 156 -3.69 -13.85 -2.01
C GLY A 156 -4.59 -13.26 -0.94
N SER A 157 -5.69 -13.94 -0.68
CA SER A 157 -6.66 -13.61 0.35
C SER A 157 -7.24 -14.88 0.98
N ARG A 158 -8.04 -14.72 2.05
CA ARG A 158 -8.64 -15.88 2.76
C ARG A 158 -9.63 -16.64 1.89
N SER A 159 -10.36 -15.92 1.04
CA SER A 159 -11.38 -16.44 0.13
C SER A 159 -11.44 -15.60 -1.15
N ALA A 160 -12.13 -16.05 -2.17
CA ALA A 160 -12.35 -15.29 -3.40
C ALA A 160 -13.13 -13.98 -3.11
N ASP A 161 -14.07 -14.01 -2.17
CA ASP A 161 -14.86 -12.85 -1.76
C ASP A 161 -14.05 -11.80 -0.98
N ASP A 162 -12.87 -12.19 -0.47
CA ASP A 162 -11.94 -11.30 0.24
C ASP A 162 -10.86 -10.68 -0.70
N LEU A 163 -10.88 -10.98 -2.00
CA LEU A 163 -9.96 -10.39 -2.98
C LEU A 163 -10.35 -8.93 -3.27
N VAL A 164 -9.57 -8.01 -2.73
CA VAL A 164 -9.76 -6.57 -2.92
C VAL A 164 -9.35 -6.18 -4.35
N GLN A 165 -10.04 -5.23 -4.98
CA GLN A 165 -9.76 -4.71 -6.33
C GLN A 165 -9.86 -5.79 -7.44
N LEU A 166 -10.60 -6.88 -7.21
CA LEU A 166 -10.66 -8.00 -8.14
C LEU A 166 -11.08 -7.57 -9.56
N LYS A 167 -12.02 -6.65 -9.67
CA LYS A 167 -12.45 -6.09 -10.96
C LYS A 167 -11.31 -5.38 -11.69
N GLU A 168 -10.53 -4.55 -11.00
CA GLU A 168 -9.38 -3.85 -11.57
C GLU A 168 -8.28 -4.84 -11.99
N ILE A 169 -8.04 -5.86 -11.17
CA ILE A 169 -7.10 -6.94 -11.48
C ILE A 169 -7.48 -7.62 -12.80
N GLN A 170 -8.74 -8.02 -12.95
CA GLN A 170 -9.23 -8.76 -14.12
C GLN A 170 -9.37 -7.90 -15.38
N GLU A 171 -9.82 -6.67 -15.23
CA GLU A 171 -10.14 -5.80 -16.36
C GLU A 171 -8.95 -4.96 -16.83
N VAL A 172 -7.98 -4.67 -15.96
CA VAL A 172 -6.84 -3.80 -16.26
C VAL A 172 -5.52 -4.56 -16.16
N TRP A 173 -5.16 -5.09 -14.98
CA TRP A 173 -3.81 -5.61 -14.76
C TRP A 173 -3.54 -6.89 -15.54
N MET A 174 -4.48 -7.83 -15.58
CA MET A 174 -4.33 -9.08 -16.34
C MET A 174 -4.29 -8.87 -17.87
N LYS A 175 -4.74 -7.69 -18.33
CA LYS A 175 -4.74 -7.35 -19.76
C LYS A 175 -3.57 -6.45 -20.16
N ALA A 176 -2.80 -5.98 -19.19
CA ALA A 176 -1.67 -5.09 -19.45
C ALA A 176 -0.48 -5.88 -20.03
N GLU A 177 0.19 -5.30 -21.01
CA GLU A 177 1.35 -5.93 -21.66
C GLU A 177 2.50 -6.11 -20.66
N GLY A 178 3.10 -7.31 -20.65
CA GLY A 178 4.23 -7.65 -19.79
C GLY A 178 3.88 -7.73 -18.30
N VAL A 179 2.60 -7.94 -17.98
CA VAL A 179 2.11 -8.14 -16.61
C VAL A 179 1.55 -9.55 -16.46
N ASN A 180 2.00 -10.27 -15.44
CA ASN A 180 1.46 -11.55 -15.04
C ASN A 180 0.84 -11.44 -13.65
N VAL A 181 -0.35 -12.00 -13.47
CA VAL A 181 -1.05 -11.98 -12.18
C VAL A 181 -1.31 -13.41 -11.72
N TYR A 182 -0.92 -13.69 -10.49
CA TYR A 182 -1.06 -14.96 -9.80
C TYR A 182 -1.95 -14.75 -8.59
N LEU A 183 -3.17 -15.28 -8.63
CA LEU A 183 -4.13 -15.18 -7.54
C LEU A 183 -4.19 -16.48 -6.75
N THR A 184 -4.32 -16.37 -5.44
CA THR A 184 -4.52 -17.53 -4.55
C THR A 184 -5.51 -17.23 -3.43
N ILE A 185 -6.20 -18.26 -2.96
CA ILE A 185 -7.02 -18.19 -1.76
C ILE A 185 -6.58 -19.25 -0.75
N ASP A 186 -6.77 -18.99 0.55
CA ASP A 186 -6.27 -19.87 1.61
C ASP A 186 -6.96 -21.24 1.64
N ARG A 187 -8.20 -21.34 1.16
CA ARG A 187 -9.05 -22.54 1.23
C ARG A 187 -9.88 -22.70 -0.03
N GLU A 188 -10.17 -23.94 -0.39
CA GLU A 188 -11.11 -24.26 -1.45
C GLU A 188 -12.46 -23.55 -1.27
N GLN A 189 -12.97 -23.01 -2.37
CA GLN A 189 -14.24 -22.32 -2.45
C GLN A 189 -14.94 -22.71 -3.75
N GLU A 190 -16.23 -22.99 -3.68
CA GLU A 190 -17.05 -23.27 -4.86
C GLU A 190 -17.00 -22.09 -5.85
N GLY A 191 -16.76 -22.41 -7.13
CA GLY A 191 -16.61 -21.38 -8.20
C GLY A 191 -15.24 -20.73 -8.29
N TRP A 192 -14.25 -21.19 -7.52
CA TRP A 192 -12.88 -20.75 -7.64
C TRP A 192 -12.03 -21.74 -8.43
N ASP A 193 -11.52 -21.34 -9.60
CA ASP A 193 -10.68 -22.17 -10.49
C ASP A 193 -9.18 -21.82 -10.37
N GLY A 194 -8.82 -20.84 -9.53
CA GLY A 194 -7.44 -20.42 -9.32
C GLY A 194 -6.70 -21.30 -8.31
N HIS A 195 -5.46 -20.91 -8.00
CA HIS A 195 -4.64 -21.60 -7.01
C HIS A 195 -5.25 -21.55 -5.61
N VAL A 196 -5.10 -22.63 -4.83
CA VAL A 196 -5.51 -22.72 -3.42
C VAL A 196 -4.28 -22.99 -2.57
N GLY A 197 -3.97 -22.07 -1.67
CA GLY A 197 -2.81 -22.14 -0.79
C GLY A 197 -2.39 -20.75 -0.30
N PHE A 198 -1.52 -20.73 0.70
CA PHE A 198 -1.00 -19.47 1.24
C PHE A 198 -0.01 -18.81 0.28
N VAL A 199 0.00 -17.48 0.24
CA VAL A 199 0.93 -16.69 -0.59
C VAL A 199 2.40 -17.15 -0.48
N PRO A 200 2.97 -17.42 0.72
CA PRO A 200 4.35 -17.90 0.82
C PRO A 200 4.59 -19.28 0.19
N SER A 201 3.61 -20.16 0.22
CA SER A 201 3.70 -21.49 -0.42
C SER A 201 3.66 -21.36 -1.93
N TYR A 202 2.72 -20.56 -2.44
CA TYR A 202 2.57 -20.32 -3.87
C TYR A 202 3.77 -19.59 -4.47
N LEU A 203 4.39 -18.64 -3.70
CA LEU A 203 5.66 -18.01 -4.06
C LEU A 203 6.76 -19.05 -4.38
N LYS A 204 6.91 -20.06 -3.52
CA LYS A 204 7.91 -21.13 -3.68
C LYS A 204 7.56 -22.08 -4.81
N GLU A 205 6.29 -22.37 -5.02
CA GLU A 205 5.79 -23.21 -6.11
C GLU A 205 6.05 -22.59 -7.47
N ILE A 206 5.78 -21.29 -7.64
CA ILE A 206 6.05 -20.55 -8.88
C ILE A 206 7.57 -20.46 -9.13
N GLY A 207 8.37 -20.19 -8.11
CA GLY A 207 9.82 -20.08 -8.22
C GLY A 207 10.24 -18.89 -9.08
N PHE A 208 9.92 -17.67 -8.66
CA PHE A 208 10.26 -16.45 -9.41
C PHE A 208 11.76 -16.27 -9.61
N ASP A 209 12.13 -15.79 -10.79
CA ASP A 209 13.49 -15.42 -11.13
C ASP A 209 14.00 -14.25 -10.29
N THR A 210 15.23 -14.34 -9.79
CA THR A 210 15.89 -13.38 -8.90
C THR A 210 16.36 -12.10 -9.61
N ASN A 211 16.14 -11.98 -10.93
CA ASN A 211 16.42 -10.74 -11.66
C ASN A 211 15.37 -9.63 -11.42
N LYS A 212 14.51 -9.78 -10.41
CA LYS A 212 13.42 -8.89 -10.07
C LYS A 212 13.67 -8.14 -8.76
N THR A 213 13.04 -6.99 -8.61
CA THR A 213 12.91 -6.30 -7.34
C THR A 213 11.54 -6.62 -6.75
N ALA A 214 11.49 -7.15 -5.53
CA ALA A 214 10.26 -7.54 -4.87
C ALA A 214 9.70 -6.41 -3.96
N LEU A 215 8.39 -6.19 -4.01
CA LEU A 215 7.66 -5.26 -3.17
C LEU A 215 6.58 -6.04 -2.41
N VAL A 216 6.70 -6.12 -1.10
CA VAL A 216 5.88 -7.00 -0.26
C VAL A 216 5.02 -6.18 0.69
N CYS A 217 3.72 -6.46 0.75
CA CYS A 217 2.82 -5.84 1.71
C CYS A 217 1.69 -6.80 2.11
N GLY A 218 1.37 -6.87 3.40
CA GLY A 218 0.33 -7.74 3.91
C GLY A 218 0.41 -7.95 5.42
N PRO A 219 -0.30 -8.94 5.96
CA PRO A 219 -0.22 -9.28 7.37
C PRO A 219 1.22 -9.62 7.80
N PRO A 220 1.67 -9.23 9.01
CA PRO A 220 3.03 -9.46 9.47
C PRO A 220 3.51 -10.91 9.35
N ILE A 221 2.62 -11.86 9.66
CA ILE A 221 2.93 -13.29 9.56
C ILE A 221 3.18 -13.72 8.10
N MET A 222 2.42 -13.18 7.13
CA MET A 222 2.64 -13.44 5.72
C MET A 222 3.98 -12.84 5.27
N ILE A 223 4.24 -11.58 5.61
CA ILE A 223 5.50 -10.90 5.28
C ILE A 223 6.69 -11.73 5.76
N LYS A 224 6.67 -12.17 7.03
CA LYS A 224 7.74 -13.01 7.60
C LYS A 224 8.04 -14.25 6.76
N PHE A 225 7.02 -15.00 6.35
CA PHE A 225 7.22 -16.21 5.55
C PHE A 225 7.55 -15.91 4.08
N VAL A 226 7.04 -14.82 3.52
CA VAL A 226 7.40 -14.36 2.17
C VAL A 226 8.87 -13.96 2.11
N LEU A 227 9.36 -13.19 3.10
CA LEU A 227 10.76 -12.80 3.16
C LEU A 227 11.70 -14.01 3.27
N ALA A 228 11.37 -14.99 4.11
CA ALA A 228 12.10 -16.25 4.19
C ALA A 228 12.06 -17.03 2.85
N GLY A 229 10.89 -17.07 2.19
CA GLY A 229 10.76 -17.73 0.89
C GLY A 229 11.55 -17.03 -0.23
N LEU A 230 11.59 -15.71 -0.24
CA LEU A 230 12.41 -14.94 -1.20
C LEU A 230 13.92 -15.20 -0.97
N GLU A 231 14.37 -15.27 0.28
CA GLU A 231 15.73 -15.61 0.63
C GLU A 231 16.10 -17.03 0.17
N GLU A 232 15.24 -18.02 0.40
CA GLU A 232 15.41 -19.40 -0.11
C GLU A 232 15.48 -19.47 -1.64
N LEU A 233 14.73 -18.60 -2.36
CA LEU A 233 14.79 -18.47 -3.81
C LEU A 233 16.05 -17.74 -4.30
N GLY A 234 16.84 -17.12 -3.40
CA GLY A 234 18.09 -16.44 -3.72
C GLY A 234 17.96 -14.93 -3.95
N PHE A 235 16.83 -14.30 -3.59
CA PHE A 235 16.74 -12.83 -3.58
C PHE A 235 17.63 -12.24 -2.49
N SER A 236 18.43 -11.23 -2.82
CA SER A 236 19.17 -10.47 -1.82
C SER A 236 18.22 -9.54 -1.05
N ARG A 237 18.58 -9.23 0.22
CA ARG A 237 17.78 -8.32 1.07
C ARG A 237 17.63 -6.92 0.46
N GLU A 238 18.61 -6.47 -0.31
CA GLU A 238 18.63 -5.18 -1.01
C GLU A 238 17.65 -5.12 -2.20
N GLN A 239 17.21 -6.28 -2.71
CA GLN A 239 16.22 -6.36 -3.79
C GLN A 239 14.79 -6.37 -3.28
N VAL A 240 14.57 -6.40 -1.95
CA VAL A 240 13.24 -6.57 -1.37
C VAL A 240 12.85 -5.34 -0.57
N TYR A 241 11.70 -4.77 -0.91
CA TYR A 241 11.04 -3.69 -0.17
C TYR A 241 9.80 -4.22 0.52
N THR A 242 9.56 -3.79 1.74
CA THR A 242 8.33 -4.09 2.47
C THR A 242 7.80 -2.86 3.18
N THR A 243 6.57 -2.93 3.65
CA THR A 243 5.96 -1.88 4.46
C THR A 243 5.82 -2.31 5.90
N LEU A 244 6.11 -1.39 6.81
CA LEU A 244 5.87 -1.59 8.24
C LEU A 244 4.67 -0.76 8.68
N GLU A 245 3.82 -1.37 9.49
CA GLU A 245 2.62 -0.74 10.03
C GLU A 245 2.72 -0.62 11.55
N LEU A 246 2.59 0.58 12.05
CA LEU A 246 2.49 0.88 13.49
C LEU A 246 1.38 1.91 13.73
N ARG A 247 1.00 2.06 15.00
CA ARG A 247 0.01 3.08 15.41
C ARG A 247 0.58 4.48 15.20
N MET A 248 0.31 5.06 14.05
CA MET A 248 0.67 6.43 13.73
C MET A 248 -0.39 7.40 14.27
N LYS A 249 0.03 8.50 14.90
CA LYS A 249 -0.86 9.54 15.43
C LYS A 249 -0.53 10.93 14.88
N CYS A 250 0.71 11.41 15.01
CA CYS A 250 1.05 12.74 14.52
C CYS A 250 1.35 12.79 13.02
N GLY A 251 1.86 11.73 12.41
CA GLY A 251 2.29 11.67 11.01
C GLY A 251 3.67 12.30 10.73
N ILE A 252 4.31 12.94 11.70
CA ILE A 252 5.51 13.78 11.54
C ILE A 252 6.69 13.42 12.48
N GLY A 253 6.69 12.22 13.06
CA GLY A 253 7.79 11.75 13.94
C GLY A 253 7.90 12.47 15.29
N LYS A 254 6.82 13.07 15.83
CA LYS A 254 6.84 13.84 17.08
C LYS A 254 6.33 13.09 18.31
N CYS A 255 5.29 12.27 18.16
CA CYS A 255 4.62 11.67 19.32
C CYS A 255 5.26 10.37 19.83
N GLY A 256 6.21 9.78 19.10
CA GLY A 256 6.92 8.56 19.48
C GLY A 256 6.11 7.25 19.36
N ARG A 257 4.85 7.29 18.89
CA ARG A 257 3.99 6.11 18.88
C ARG A 257 4.32 5.06 17.81
N CYS A 258 5.00 5.48 16.77
CA CYS A 258 5.35 4.63 15.63
C CYS A 258 6.88 4.45 15.51
N ASN A 259 7.61 4.55 16.62
CA ASN A 259 9.05 4.35 16.58
C ASN A 259 9.41 2.86 16.57
N ILE A 260 10.47 2.54 15.84
CA ILE A 260 11.16 1.26 15.84
C ILE A 260 12.65 1.60 16.01
N GLY A 261 13.21 1.35 17.17
CA GLY A 261 14.56 1.80 17.49
C GLY A 261 14.69 3.32 17.27
N SER A 262 15.57 3.72 16.36
CA SER A 262 15.81 5.14 16.00
C SER A 262 14.90 5.67 14.88
N LYS A 263 14.08 4.83 14.27
CA LYS A 263 13.21 5.18 13.13
C LYS A 263 11.77 5.44 13.57
N TYR A 264 11.10 6.35 12.88
CA TYR A 264 9.66 6.61 13.01
C TYR A 264 8.94 6.21 11.73
N VAL A 265 8.09 5.19 11.75
CA VAL A 265 7.40 4.67 10.56
C VAL A 265 6.63 5.77 9.80
N CYS A 266 6.04 6.74 10.49
CA CYS A 266 5.32 7.84 9.84
C CYS A 266 6.21 8.88 9.16
N LYS A 267 7.54 8.83 9.35
CA LYS A 267 8.51 9.78 8.81
C LYS A 267 9.57 9.07 7.96
N ASP A 268 10.19 8.03 8.52
CA ASP A 268 11.30 7.28 7.91
C ASP A 268 10.79 6.12 7.04
N GLY A 269 9.55 5.66 7.29
CA GLY A 269 8.78 4.68 6.54
C GLY A 269 7.53 5.32 5.90
N PRO A 270 6.50 4.52 5.56
CA PRO A 270 6.29 3.11 5.90
C PRO A 270 7.11 2.12 5.06
N VAL A 271 7.71 2.55 3.96
CA VAL A 271 8.47 1.70 3.03
C VAL A 271 9.91 1.54 3.52
N PHE A 272 10.35 0.32 3.66
CA PHE A 272 11.73 -0.02 4.03
C PHE A 272 12.29 -1.08 3.09
N ARG A 273 13.56 -0.97 2.76
CA ARG A 273 14.29 -2.06 2.13
C ARG A 273 14.66 -3.08 3.22
N CYS A 274 14.67 -4.37 2.89
CA CYS A 274 14.81 -5.41 3.92
C CYS A 274 16.15 -5.40 4.66
N ASP A 275 17.24 -4.98 4.03
CA ASP A 275 18.53 -4.79 4.70
C ASP A 275 18.50 -3.63 5.73
N GLU A 276 17.69 -2.59 5.51
CA GLU A 276 17.47 -1.51 6.48
C GLU A 276 16.69 -1.97 7.72
N ILE A 277 15.82 -2.99 7.54
CA ILE A 277 15.06 -3.59 8.66
C ILE A 277 15.96 -4.43 9.54
N ASP A 278 16.98 -5.08 8.98
CA ASP A 278 17.92 -5.90 9.74
C ASP A 278 18.74 -5.07 10.75
N GLU A 279 18.84 -3.76 10.53
CA GLU A 279 19.45 -2.80 11.46
C GLU A 279 18.53 -2.39 12.63
N LEU A 280 17.24 -2.75 12.56
CA LEU A 280 16.25 -2.43 13.59
C LEU A 280 16.28 -3.46 14.73
N PRO A 281 15.75 -3.12 15.92
CA PRO A 281 15.64 -4.06 17.03
C PRO A 281 14.89 -5.34 16.62
N ALA A 282 15.36 -6.50 17.13
CA ALA A 282 14.83 -7.84 16.82
C ALA A 282 13.34 -8.08 17.20
N GLU A 283 12.68 -7.08 17.75
CA GLU A 283 11.24 -7.13 18.08
C GLU A 283 10.32 -6.93 16.86
N TYR A 284 10.92 -6.70 15.67
CA TYR A 284 10.21 -6.43 14.42
C TYR A 284 10.67 -7.33 13.28
#